data_935c0c6d49959d5c259c993fd9071f90
#
_entry.id   935c0c6d49959d5c259c993fd9071f90
#
_cell.length_a   1.000
_cell.length_b   1.000
_cell.length_c   1.000
_cell.angle_alpha   90.00
_cell.angle_beta   90.00
_cell.angle_gamma   90.00
#
_symmetry.space_group_name_H-M   'P 1'
#
loop_
_entity.id
_entity.type
_entity.pdbx_description
1 polymer ?
#
loop_
_entity_poly.entity_id
_entity_poly.type
_entity_poly.pdbx_seq_one_letter_code
_entity_poly.pdbx_strand_id
1 'polypeptide(L)'
;MTLTFLGASHGIPESHRRCSCTMVTIGERIYFVDMGVMAICDLTDRGLPVEAVKGIFITHMHGDHTNGLIHFADLISWYYTASDPEIFLPLLEGKEIIDSWIALSCHATRDLRYKQVADGSVFDDGFLKVNAVRTQHTKSSFSYRLEAEGKAVLFTGDLRRPDADFPKGLAKDADLIICEGAHFPATEYKPFLEEASPGRVIVNHYAPWNIPHIMELSKALPDLHITMATDGMEVEL
;
A
#
# COMPACT_ATOMS: atom_id res chain seq x y z
N MET A 1 5.88 -14.70 -3.90
CA MET A 1 5.46 -13.41 -3.28
C MET A 1 3.99 -13.50 -2.90
N THR A 2 3.66 -13.24 -1.62
CA THR A 2 2.28 -13.28 -1.11
C THR A 2 1.85 -11.90 -0.64
N LEU A 3 0.65 -11.46 -1.05
CA LEU A 3 0.04 -10.23 -0.59
C LEU A 3 -1.10 -10.57 0.36
N THR A 4 -1.17 -9.88 1.51
CA THR A 4 -2.28 -9.99 2.46
C THR A 4 -2.90 -8.60 2.64
N PHE A 5 -4.17 -8.44 2.29
CA PHE A 5 -4.90 -7.18 2.49
C PHE A 5 -5.35 -7.12 3.95
N LEU A 6 -4.65 -6.36 4.78
CA LEU A 6 -5.00 -6.18 6.20
C LEU A 6 -6.15 -5.20 6.38
N GLY A 7 -6.36 -4.33 5.41
CA GLY A 7 -7.49 -3.39 5.37
C GLY A 7 -7.77 -2.92 3.95
N ALA A 8 -9.06 -2.91 3.58
CA ALA A 8 -9.53 -2.63 2.22
C ALA A 8 -10.57 -1.49 2.15
N SER A 9 -10.84 -0.78 3.25
CA SER A 9 -11.79 0.33 3.30
C SER A 9 -11.23 1.61 2.70
N HIS A 10 -12.13 2.47 2.24
CA HIS A 10 -11.90 3.77 1.61
C HIS A 10 -11.71 4.93 2.63
N GLY A 11 -11.23 4.64 3.83
CA GLY A 11 -10.93 5.64 4.84
C GLY A 11 -12.10 6.02 5.76
N ILE A 12 -13.34 5.90 5.30
CA ILE A 12 -14.51 6.06 6.16
C ILE A 12 -14.74 4.74 6.92
N PRO A 13 -14.93 4.78 8.25
CA PRO A 13 -15.15 3.58 9.03
C PRO A 13 -16.32 2.74 8.52
N GLU A 14 -16.07 1.47 8.26
CA GLU A 14 -17.08 0.51 7.84
C GLU A 14 -17.07 -0.73 8.72
N SER A 15 -18.24 -1.37 8.85
CA SER A 15 -18.31 -2.66 9.52
C SER A 15 -17.50 -3.70 8.72
N HIS A 16 -16.56 -4.38 9.37
CA HIS A 16 -15.76 -5.46 8.81
C HIS A 16 -14.74 -5.05 7.72
N ARG A 17 -14.47 -3.75 7.55
CA ARG A 17 -13.38 -3.27 6.69
C ARG A 17 -12.57 -2.20 7.38
N ARG A 18 -11.27 -2.45 7.48
CA ARG A 18 -10.28 -1.55 8.10
C ARG A 18 -9.62 -0.65 7.04
N CYS A 19 -8.95 0.39 7.50
CA CYS A 19 -8.20 1.33 6.66
C CYS A 19 -7.10 0.65 5.85
N SER A 20 -6.63 1.30 4.78
CA SER A 20 -5.72 0.74 3.79
C SER A 20 -4.40 0.25 4.39
N CYS A 21 -4.11 -1.02 4.20
CA CYS A 21 -2.83 -1.64 4.56
C CYS A 21 -2.67 -2.97 3.83
N THR A 22 -1.60 -3.13 3.08
CA THR A 22 -1.28 -4.41 2.45
C THR A 22 0.09 -4.88 2.91
N MET A 23 0.13 -6.08 3.48
CA MET A 23 1.36 -6.78 3.83
C MET A 23 1.83 -7.59 2.61
N VAL A 24 3.13 -7.50 2.29
CA VAL A 24 3.78 -8.26 1.22
C VAL A 24 4.85 -9.14 1.85
N THR A 25 4.74 -10.44 1.66
CA THR A 25 5.68 -11.44 2.20
C THR A 25 6.51 -12.07 1.10
N ILE A 26 7.84 -12.07 1.25
CA ILE A 26 8.81 -12.67 0.33
C ILE A 26 9.78 -13.52 1.16
N GLY A 27 9.62 -14.84 1.13
CA GLY A 27 10.32 -15.72 2.06
C GLY A 27 10.03 -15.32 3.52
N GLU A 28 11.07 -15.01 4.30
CA GLU A 28 10.96 -14.57 5.69
C GLU A 28 10.90 -13.04 5.85
N ARG A 29 10.82 -12.28 4.75
CA ARG A 29 10.81 -10.82 4.74
C ARG A 29 9.39 -10.28 4.59
N ILE A 30 9.09 -9.22 5.30
CA ILE A 30 7.80 -8.54 5.29
C ILE A 30 8.00 -7.09 4.87
N TYR A 31 7.09 -6.64 4.01
CA TYR A 31 7.01 -5.25 3.58
C TYR A 31 5.55 -4.79 3.67
N PHE A 32 5.34 -3.48 3.77
CA PHE A 32 4.00 -2.91 3.79
C PHE A 32 3.83 -1.84 2.71
N VAL A 33 2.68 -1.85 2.06
CA VAL A 33 2.18 -0.72 1.27
C VAL A 33 1.01 -0.13 2.02
N ASP A 34 1.18 1.11 2.48
CA ASP A 34 0.36 1.81 3.45
C ASP A 34 0.28 1.11 4.82
N MET A 35 -0.09 1.86 5.84
CA MET A 35 -0.23 1.36 7.20
C MET A 35 -1.35 2.12 7.93
N GLY A 36 -2.57 2.03 7.39
CA GLY A 36 -3.76 2.63 8.01
C GLY A 36 -4.30 1.83 9.21
N VAL A 37 -3.81 0.59 9.41
CA VAL A 37 -4.17 -0.29 10.53
C VAL A 37 -3.01 -0.48 11.49
N MET A 38 -3.30 -0.97 12.71
CA MET A 38 -2.28 -1.34 13.69
C MET A 38 -1.62 -2.67 13.28
N ALA A 39 -0.72 -2.63 12.29
CA ALA A 39 -0.12 -3.80 11.65
C ALA A 39 0.58 -4.77 12.63
N ILE A 40 1.09 -4.28 13.77
CA ILE A 40 1.71 -5.15 14.81
C ILE A 40 0.69 -6.16 15.37
N CYS A 41 -0.58 -5.79 15.49
CA CYS A 41 -1.62 -6.73 15.93
C CYS A 41 -1.73 -7.89 14.92
N ASP A 42 -1.77 -7.58 13.62
CA ASP A 42 -1.84 -8.59 12.56
C ASP A 42 -0.59 -9.47 12.51
N LEU A 43 0.60 -8.90 12.72
CA LEU A 43 1.84 -9.68 12.82
C LEU A 43 1.78 -10.63 14.02
N THR A 44 1.34 -10.15 15.18
CA THR A 44 1.22 -10.95 16.42
C THR A 44 0.22 -12.09 16.25
N ASP A 45 -0.97 -11.82 15.70
CA ASP A 45 -2.02 -12.81 15.49
C ASP A 45 -1.58 -13.92 14.51
N ARG A 46 -0.68 -13.60 13.58
CA ARG A 46 -0.11 -14.53 12.60
C ARG A 46 1.17 -15.20 13.09
N GLY A 47 1.68 -14.84 14.27
CA GLY A 47 2.96 -15.34 14.79
C GLY A 47 4.18 -14.91 13.97
N LEU A 48 4.09 -13.77 13.29
CA LEU A 48 5.16 -13.22 12.45
C LEU A 48 6.04 -12.25 13.27
N PRO A 49 7.37 -12.36 13.18
CA PRO A 49 8.26 -11.49 13.94
C PRO A 49 8.27 -10.06 13.36
N VAL A 50 8.20 -9.05 14.22
CA VAL A 50 8.25 -7.64 13.83
C VAL A 50 9.60 -7.29 13.15
N GLU A 51 10.66 -8.00 13.52
CA GLU A 51 12.01 -7.88 12.94
C GLU A 51 12.08 -8.34 11.47
N ALA A 52 11.10 -9.11 11.01
CA ALA A 52 10.98 -9.50 9.60
C ALA A 52 10.60 -8.32 8.69
N VAL A 53 10.03 -7.23 9.24
CA VAL A 53 9.66 -6.04 8.48
C VAL A 53 10.91 -5.31 8.02
N LYS A 54 11.04 -5.11 6.69
CA LYS A 54 12.22 -4.50 6.03
C LYS A 54 11.93 -3.16 5.38
N GLY A 55 10.69 -2.94 4.91
CA GLY A 55 10.30 -1.70 4.25
C GLY A 55 8.82 -1.39 4.44
N ILE A 56 8.50 -0.10 4.56
CA ILE A 56 7.14 0.43 4.66
C ILE A 56 7.03 1.56 3.64
N PHE A 57 6.14 1.41 2.67
CA PHE A 57 5.96 2.33 1.54
C PHE A 57 4.61 3.04 1.66
N ILE A 58 4.62 4.28 2.07
CA ILE A 58 3.40 5.10 2.23
C ILE A 58 3.08 5.80 0.90
N THR A 59 1.87 5.58 0.37
CA THR A 59 1.44 6.19 -0.89
C THR A 59 1.19 7.69 -0.73
N HIS A 60 0.54 8.10 0.36
CA HIS A 60 0.30 9.51 0.71
C HIS A 60 -0.05 9.64 2.21
N MET A 61 -0.15 10.89 2.71
CA MET A 61 -0.21 11.15 4.15
C MET A 61 -1.64 11.26 4.73
N HIS A 62 -2.69 10.78 4.05
CA HIS A 62 -4.01 10.70 4.68
C HIS A 62 -4.01 9.68 5.83
N GLY A 63 -4.83 9.94 6.85
CA GLY A 63 -4.84 9.15 8.08
C GLY A 63 -5.20 7.68 7.87
N ASP A 64 -6.08 7.38 6.95
CA ASP A 64 -6.47 6.02 6.58
C ASP A 64 -5.36 5.20 5.89
N HIS A 65 -4.26 5.85 5.50
CA HIS A 65 -3.03 5.21 5.00
C HIS A 65 -1.88 5.24 6.01
N THR A 66 -2.00 6.03 7.10
CA THR A 66 -0.86 6.30 8.01
C THR A 66 -1.15 6.13 9.50
N ASN A 67 -2.41 6.03 9.94
CA ASN A 67 -2.76 6.01 11.38
C ASN A 67 -2.06 4.90 12.17
N GLY A 68 -1.84 3.73 11.57
CA GLY A 68 -1.12 2.62 12.21
C GLY A 68 0.39 2.81 12.22
N LEU A 69 0.94 3.66 11.35
CA LEU A 69 2.37 3.90 11.25
C LEU A 69 2.92 4.57 12.52
N ILE A 70 2.18 5.50 13.13
CA ILE A 70 2.59 6.15 14.38
C ILE A 70 2.74 5.11 15.49
N HIS A 71 1.76 4.23 15.64
CA HIS A 71 1.80 3.14 16.62
C HIS A 71 2.95 2.14 16.33
N PHE A 72 3.17 1.80 15.06
CA PHE A 72 4.26 0.92 14.66
C PHE A 72 5.62 1.56 14.99
N ALA A 73 5.82 2.82 14.62
CA ALA A 73 7.04 3.58 14.87
C ALA A 73 7.32 3.71 16.38
N ASP A 74 6.30 4.00 17.20
CA ASP A 74 6.43 4.04 18.66
C ASP A 74 6.96 2.70 19.18
N LEU A 75 6.31 1.58 18.86
CA LEU A 75 6.69 0.27 19.39
C LEU A 75 8.08 -0.21 18.94
N ILE A 76 8.50 0.05 17.71
CA ILE A 76 9.87 -0.29 17.28
C ILE A 76 10.93 0.63 17.89
N SER A 77 10.53 1.80 18.40
CA SER A 77 11.47 2.73 19.04
C SER A 77 11.94 2.26 20.41
N TRP A 78 11.08 1.56 21.16
CA TRP A 78 11.41 1.21 22.55
C TRP A 78 11.22 -0.26 22.92
N TYR A 79 10.32 -0.98 22.24
CA TYR A 79 10.00 -2.38 22.58
C TYR A 79 10.61 -3.37 21.57
N TYR A 80 10.25 -3.28 20.29
CA TYR A 80 10.79 -4.13 19.22
C TYR A 80 12.06 -3.51 18.62
N THR A 81 13.05 -3.21 19.45
CA THR A 81 14.24 -2.44 19.07
C THR A 81 15.17 -3.16 18.08
N ALA A 82 15.00 -4.48 17.87
CA ALA A 82 15.68 -5.23 16.83
C ALA A 82 15.05 -5.05 15.43
N SER A 83 13.81 -4.53 15.35
CA SER A 83 13.17 -4.19 14.07
C SER A 83 13.71 -2.87 13.54
N ASP A 84 14.21 -2.85 12.30
CA ASP A 84 14.85 -1.68 11.68
C ASP A 84 14.47 -1.51 10.21
N PRO A 85 13.18 -1.36 9.89
CA PRO A 85 12.72 -1.15 8.52
C PRO A 85 13.11 0.22 7.98
N GLU A 86 13.24 0.35 6.65
CA GLU A 86 13.20 1.64 5.99
C GLU A 86 11.74 2.10 5.82
N ILE A 87 11.44 3.33 6.20
CA ILE A 87 10.11 3.94 6.15
C ILE A 87 10.11 5.02 5.07
N PHE A 88 9.41 4.76 3.98
CA PHE A 88 9.33 5.65 2.83
C PHE A 88 8.11 6.55 2.95
N LEU A 89 8.34 7.85 3.14
CA LEU A 89 7.31 8.87 3.31
C LEU A 89 7.22 9.77 2.07
N PRO A 90 6.02 10.04 1.54
CA PRO A 90 5.83 11.00 0.45
C PRO A 90 6.20 12.43 0.86
N LEU A 91 6.05 12.78 2.14
CA LEU A 91 6.48 14.04 2.76
C LEU A 91 7.32 13.73 3.99
N LEU A 92 8.58 14.16 3.97
CA LEU A 92 9.52 13.87 5.06
C LEU A 92 9.16 14.62 6.36
N GLU A 93 8.36 15.69 6.28
CA GLU A 93 7.76 16.37 7.43
C GLU A 93 6.93 15.42 8.31
N GLY A 94 6.43 14.33 7.75
CA GLY A 94 5.78 13.26 8.51
C GLY A 94 6.68 12.65 9.59
N LYS A 95 8.00 12.59 9.37
CA LYS A 95 8.99 12.18 10.39
C LYS A 95 8.90 13.05 11.64
N GLU A 96 8.89 14.37 11.47
CA GLU A 96 8.88 15.32 12.59
C GLU A 96 7.63 15.16 13.46
N ILE A 97 6.49 14.87 12.81
CA ILE A 97 5.22 14.62 13.51
C ILE A 97 5.28 13.31 14.30
N ILE A 98 5.77 12.24 13.69
CA ILE A 98 5.89 10.92 14.32
C ILE A 98 6.87 11.00 15.49
N ASP A 99 8.05 11.58 15.30
CA ASP A 99 9.07 11.74 16.34
C ASP A 99 8.56 12.59 17.52
N SER A 100 7.80 13.66 17.22
CA SER A 100 7.17 14.50 18.25
C SER A 100 6.12 13.72 19.04
N TRP A 101 5.34 12.87 18.37
CA TRP A 101 4.35 12.01 19.03
C TRP A 101 5.04 11.02 19.97
N ILE A 102 6.07 10.33 19.50
CA ILE A 102 6.85 9.36 20.30
C ILE A 102 7.49 10.07 21.52
N ALA A 103 8.04 11.26 21.33
CA ALA A 103 8.63 12.05 22.42
C ALA A 103 7.59 12.44 23.50
N LEU A 104 6.33 12.74 23.09
CA LEU A 104 5.23 13.00 24.04
C LEU A 104 4.85 11.78 24.87
N SER A 105 5.07 10.57 24.35
CA SER A 105 4.84 9.31 25.08
C SER A 105 5.89 9.04 26.15
N CYS A 106 6.92 9.91 26.28
CA CYS A 106 8.08 9.76 27.19
C CYS A 106 8.89 8.48 26.99
N HIS A 107 8.79 7.85 25.82
CA HIS A 107 9.63 6.73 25.43
C HIS A 107 10.99 7.23 24.91
N ALA A 108 12.01 6.39 25.05
CA ALA A 108 13.31 6.69 24.45
C ALA A 108 13.16 6.61 22.92
N THR A 109 13.39 7.72 22.25
CA THR A 109 13.41 7.73 20.78
C THR A 109 14.73 7.19 20.28
N ARG A 110 14.68 6.35 19.25
CA ARG A 110 15.84 6.06 18.41
C ARG A 110 15.64 6.72 17.04
N ASP A 111 16.72 6.94 16.32
CA ASP A 111 16.64 7.47 14.96
C ASP A 111 16.15 6.38 14.00
N LEU A 112 14.85 6.45 13.62
CA LEU A 112 14.24 5.53 12.67
C LEU A 112 14.65 5.90 11.24
N ARG A 113 14.72 4.91 10.35
CA ARG A 113 15.25 5.05 8.99
C ARG A 113 14.18 5.61 8.03
N TYR A 114 13.88 6.89 8.14
CA TYR A 114 12.95 7.55 7.20
C TYR A 114 13.65 7.94 5.89
N LYS A 115 12.95 7.76 4.78
CA LYS A 115 13.36 8.12 3.42
C LYS A 115 12.25 8.90 2.74
N GLN A 116 12.59 9.94 2.01
CA GLN A 116 11.61 10.63 1.17
C GLN A 116 11.44 9.91 -0.16
N VAL A 117 10.17 9.74 -0.59
CA VAL A 117 9.84 9.15 -1.88
C VAL A 117 10.04 10.19 -3.00
N ALA A 118 10.56 9.72 -4.13
CA ALA A 118 10.66 10.46 -5.37
C ALA A 118 10.37 9.53 -6.56
N ASP A 119 10.11 10.11 -7.73
CA ASP A 119 9.93 9.32 -8.97
C ASP A 119 11.16 8.47 -9.27
N GLY A 120 10.94 7.24 -9.72
CA GLY A 120 11.97 6.28 -10.08
C GLY A 120 12.18 5.18 -9.05
N SER A 121 13.39 4.63 -8.99
CA SER A 121 13.74 3.56 -8.05
C SER A 121 13.90 4.11 -6.63
N VAL A 122 13.13 3.57 -5.68
CA VAL A 122 13.13 4.02 -4.28
C VAL A 122 13.72 2.99 -3.32
N PHE A 123 13.68 1.71 -3.67
CA PHE A 123 14.17 0.63 -2.80
C PHE A 123 14.65 -0.57 -3.61
N ASP A 124 15.73 -1.21 -3.15
CA ASP A 124 16.22 -2.48 -3.65
C ASP A 124 17.08 -3.13 -2.55
N ASP A 125 16.63 -4.22 -1.97
CA ASP A 125 17.36 -4.99 -0.95
C ASP A 125 17.82 -6.37 -1.46
N GLY A 126 17.72 -6.58 -2.78
CA GLY A 126 18.02 -7.84 -3.45
C GLY A 126 16.90 -8.88 -3.40
N PHE A 127 15.84 -8.65 -2.64
CA PHE A 127 14.63 -9.48 -2.55
C PHE A 127 13.42 -8.77 -3.14
N LEU A 128 13.24 -7.51 -2.80
CA LEU A 128 12.20 -6.65 -3.31
C LEU A 128 12.82 -5.42 -3.95
N LYS A 129 12.35 -5.09 -5.16
CA LYS A 129 12.64 -3.83 -5.84
C LYS A 129 11.36 -3.01 -5.93
N VAL A 130 11.45 -1.72 -5.61
CA VAL A 130 10.30 -0.80 -5.63
C VAL A 130 10.62 0.42 -6.48
N ASN A 131 9.74 0.72 -7.42
CA ASN A 131 9.74 1.94 -8.21
C ASN A 131 8.48 2.76 -7.88
N ALA A 132 8.61 4.08 -7.86
CA ALA A 132 7.51 4.99 -7.59
C ALA A 132 7.28 5.96 -8.74
N VAL A 133 6.05 6.41 -8.90
CA VAL A 133 5.69 7.55 -9.76
C VAL A 133 4.65 8.40 -9.03
N ARG A 134 4.83 9.71 -9.14
CA ARG A 134 3.93 10.69 -8.51
C ARG A 134 2.52 10.62 -9.12
N THR A 135 1.51 10.70 -8.24
CA THR A 135 0.10 10.88 -8.61
C THR A 135 -0.36 12.31 -8.28
N GLN A 136 -1.61 12.66 -8.64
CA GLN A 136 -2.17 14.00 -8.45
C GLN A 136 -3.26 14.03 -7.36
N HIS A 137 -3.39 12.97 -6.57
CA HIS A 137 -4.39 12.90 -5.50
C HIS A 137 -4.13 13.97 -4.41
N THR A 138 -2.88 14.09 -3.99
CA THR A 138 -2.43 15.14 -3.05
C THR A 138 -1.21 15.89 -3.61
N LYS A 139 -0.68 16.87 -2.84
CA LYS A 139 0.58 17.53 -3.21
C LYS A 139 1.76 16.56 -3.30
N SER A 140 1.71 15.45 -2.57
CA SER A 140 2.72 14.41 -2.58
C SER A 140 2.06 13.06 -2.36
N SER A 141 1.77 12.39 -3.45
CA SER A 141 1.18 11.03 -3.50
C SER A 141 1.85 10.23 -4.60
N PHE A 142 1.94 8.91 -4.42
CA PHE A 142 2.68 8.02 -5.30
C PHE A 142 1.95 6.71 -5.53
N SER A 143 2.11 6.18 -6.75
CA SER A 143 1.90 4.77 -7.07
C SER A 143 3.23 4.02 -6.90
N TYR A 144 3.15 2.73 -6.54
CA TYR A 144 4.32 1.87 -6.38
C TYR A 144 4.23 0.62 -7.25
N ARG A 145 5.33 0.32 -7.95
CA ARG A 145 5.53 -0.99 -8.57
C ARG A 145 6.54 -1.78 -7.74
N LEU A 146 6.12 -2.95 -7.28
CA LEU A 146 6.90 -3.92 -6.51
C LEU A 146 7.29 -5.07 -7.42
N GLU A 147 8.57 -5.43 -7.44
CA GLU A 147 9.09 -6.54 -8.23
C GLU A 147 9.88 -7.52 -7.34
N ALA A 148 9.49 -8.78 -7.32
CA ALA A 148 10.14 -9.85 -6.59
C ALA A 148 9.84 -11.21 -7.20
N GLU A 149 10.78 -12.15 -7.14
CA GLU A 149 10.59 -13.54 -7.58
C GLU A 149 10.09 -13.66 -9.04
N GLY A 150 10.48 -12.71 -9.91
CA GLY A 150 10.04 -12.65 -11.31
C GLY A 150 8.61 -12.17 -11.51
N LYS A 151 7.96 -11.66 -10.47
CA LYS A 151 6.61 -11.11 -10.46
C LYS A 151 6.61 -9.60 -10.27
N ALA A 152 5.61 -8.93 -10.83
CA ALA A 152 5.44 -7.48 -10.74
C ALA A 152 4.02 -7.12 -10.29
N VAL A 153 3.92 -6.32 -9.25
CA VAL A 153 2.65 -5.81 -8.70
C VAL A 153 2.65 -4.29 -8.73
N LEU A 154 1.62 -3.71 -9.32
CA LEU A 154 1.37 -2.27 -9.25
C LEU A 154 0.32 -1.95 -8.19
N PHE A 155 0.64 -1.08 -7.27
CA PHE A 155 -0.31 -0.37 -6.40
C PHE A 155 -0.53 1.02 -6.98
N THR A 156 -1.76 1.35 -7.38
CA THR A 156 -2.04 2.71 -7.89
C THR A 156 -1.90 3.75 -6.78
N GLY A 157 -2.11 3.36 -5.52
CA GLY A 157 -2.44 4.32 -4.47
C GLY A 157 -3.71 5.06 -4.85
N ASP A 158 -3.97 6.18 -4.20
CA ASP A 158 -5.08 7.03 -4.54
C ASP A 158 -4.73 7.92 -5.73
N LEU A 159 -5.65 7.99 -6.69
CA LEU A 159 -5.52 8.78 -7.90
C LEU A 159 -6.45 9.99 -7.86
N ARG A 160 -6.10 11.04 -8.58
CA ARG A 160 -7.07 12.08 -8.88
C ARG A 160 -8.16 11.55 -9.81
N ARG A 161 -7.77 10.91 -10.91
CA ARG A 161 -8.59 10.18 -11.87
C ARG A 161 -7.67 9.39 -12.82
N PRO A 162 -8.10 8.25 -13.38
CA PRO A 162 -7.26 7.46 -14.27
C PRO A 162 -6.74 8.22 -15.50
N ASP A 163 -7.54 9.12 -16.09
CA ASP A 163 -7.14 9.92 -17.25
C ASP A 163 -6.07 10.97 -16.91
N ALA A 164 -5.97 11.38 -15.64
CA ALA A 164 -5.02 12.37 -15.17
C ALA A 164 -3.67 11.80 -14.75
N ASP A 165 -3.68 10.65 -14.06
CA ASP A 165 -2.49 10.18 -13.33
C ASP A 165 -2.36 8.66 -13.19
N PHE A 166 -3.09 7.86 -13.99
CA PHE A 166 -2.85 6.41 -14.02
C PHE A 166 -1.39 6.11 -14.41
N PRO A 167 -0.67 5.30 -13.63
CA PRO A 167 0.79 5.11 -13.79
C PRO A 167 1.14 4.13 -14.93
N LYS A 168 0.82 4.51 -16.19
CA LYS A 168 0.96 3.68 -17.40
C LYS A 168 2.33 2.99 -17.51
N GLY A 169 3.41 3.74 -17.23
CA GLY A 169 4.77 3.19 -17.29
C GLY A 169 5.03 2.09 -16.28
N LEU A 170 4.44 2.18 -15.08
CA LEU A 170 4.56 1.15 -14.04
C LEU A 170 3.55 0.01 -14.23
N ALA A 171 2.45 0.25 -14.95
CA ALA A 171 1.42 -0.75 -15.21
C ALA A 171 1.82 -1.79 -16.27
N LYS A 172 2.77 -1.43 -17.13
CA LYS A 172 3.22 -2.29 -18.22
C LYS A 172 3.79 -3.61 -17.70
N ASP A 173 3.35 -4.72 -18.28
CA ASP A 173 3.79 -6.08 -17.94
C ASP A 173 3.63 -6.43 -16.44
N ALA A 174 2.63 -5.85 -15.75
CA ALA A 174 2.31 -6.21 -14.37
C ALA A 174 1.54 -7.54 -14.31
N ASP A 175 1.95 -8.44 -13.42
CA ASP A 175 1.19 -9.67 -13.12
C ASP A 175 -0.11 -9.32 -12.39
N LEU A 176 -0.08 -8.31 -11.53
CA LEU A 176 -1.22 -7.83 -10.76
C LEU A 176 -1.23 -6.30 -10.71
N ILE A 177 -2.41 -5.70 -10.94
CA ILE A 177 -2.67 -4.29 -10.64
C ILE A 177 -3.67 -4.20 -9.49
N ILE A 178 -3.31 -3.46 -8.44
CA ILE A 178 -4.18 -3.13 -7.32
C ILE A 178 -4.64 -1.68 -7.52
N CYS A 179 -5.92 -1.53 -7.90
CA CYS A 179 -6.55 -0.24 -8.15
C CYS A 179 -7.31 0.25 -6.91
N GLU A 180 -7.36 1.57 -6.71
CA GLU A 180 -8.27 2.18 -5.76
C GLU A 180 -9.71 2.21 -6.29
N GLY A 181 -10.70 2.29 -5.41
CA GLY A 181 -12.11 2.37 -5.76
C GLY A 181 -12.90 3.38 -4.91
N ALA A 182 -12.27 4.47 -4.46
CA ALA A 182 -12.89 5.44 -3.56
C ALA A 182 -13.32 6.74 -4.26
N HIS A 183 -12.54 7.24 -5.23
CA HIS A 183 -12.63 8.64 -5.65
C HIS A 183 -13.39 8.88 -6.97
N PHE A 184 -13.55 7.86 -7.81
CA PHE A 184 -14.21 7.93 -9.11
C PHE A 184 -14.83 6.56 -9.48
N PRO A 185 -15.78 6.50 -10.43
CA PRO A 185 -16.35 5.23 -10.89
C PRO A 185 -15.27 4.28 -11.43
N ALA A 186 -15.22 3.05 -10.94
CA ALA A 186 -14.20 2.06 -11.34
C ALA A 186 -14.21 1.79 -12.86
N THR A 187 -15.34 2.01 -13.54
CA THR A 187 -15.45 1.90 -15.00
C THR A 187 -14.48 2.82 -15.76
N GLU A 188 -14.02 3.91 -15.14
CA GLU A 188 -13.04 4.82 -15.75
C GLU A 188 -11.66 4.17 -15.94
N TYR A 189 -11.35 3.09 -15.22
CA TYR A 189 -10.11 2.34 -15.44
C TYR A 189 -10.08 1.57 -16.76
N LYS A 190 -11.25 1.31 -17.40
CA LYS A 190 -11.35 0.41 -18.52
C LYS A 190 -10.29 0.60 -19.61
N PRO A 191 -10.12 1.80 -20.24
CA PRO A 191 -9.14 1.98 -21.32
C PRO A 191 -7.70 1.77 -20.87
N PHE A 192 -7.38 2.06 -19.61
CA PHE A 192 -6.03 1.95 -19.06
C PHE A 192 -5.67 0.49 -18.74
N LEU A 193 -6.64 -0.30 -18.26
CA LEU A 193 -6.46 -1.73 -18.00
C LEU A 193 -6.40 -2.53 -19.30
N GLU A 194 -7.18 -2.13 -20.33
CA GLU A 194 -7.07 -2.71 -21.68
C GLU A 194 -5.66 -2.47 -22.28
N GLU A 195 -5.13 -1.25 -22.12
CA GLU A 195 -3.78 -0.88 -22.59
C GLU A 195 -2.68 -1.64 -21.82
N ALA A 196 -2.80 -1.71 -20.48
CA ALA A 196 -1.81 -2.34 -19.62
C ALA A 196 -1.84 -3.88 -19.70
N SER A 197 -3.01 -4.46 -19.95
CA SER A 197 -3.25 -5.91 -20.07
C SER A 197 -2.59 -6.74 -18.95
N PRO A 198 -2.87 -6.44 -17.66
CA PRO A 198 -2.28 -7.19 -16.55
C PRO A 198 -2.83 -8.61 -16.47
N GLY A 199 -2.11 -9.50 -15.79
CA GLY A 199 -2.58 -10.86 -15.55
C GLY A 199 -3.84 -10.91 -14.66
N ARG A 200 -3.98 -9.97 -13.71
CA ARG A 200 -5.09 -9.87 -12.76
C ARG A 200 -5.28 -8.45 -12.27
N VAL A 201 -6.50 -8.11 -11.84
CA VAL A 201 -6.80 -6.82 -11.18
C VAL A 201 -7.52 -7.06 -9.86
N ILE A 202 -7.10 -6.35 -8.83
CA ILE A 202 -7.80 -6.31 -7.54
C ILE A 202 -8.15 -4.85 -7.23
N VAL A 203 -9.42 -4.58 -6.94
CA VAL A 203 -9.85 -3.27 -6.48
C VAL A 203 -9.79 -3.27 -4.96
N ASN A 204 -8.92 -2.43 -4.42
CA ASN A 204 -8.75 -2.15 -2.99
C ASN A 204 -9.26 -0.74 -2.68
N HIS A 205 -9.27 -0.34 -1.41
CA HIS A 205 -9.63 1.02 -1.01
C HIS A 205 -10.91 1.53 -1.71
N TYR A 206 -11.98 0.71 -1.69
CA TYR A 206 -13.21 1.01 -2.43
C TYR A 206 -14.38 1.39 -1.51
N ALA A 207 -15.14 2.39 -1.97
CA ALA A 207 -16.36 2.82 -1.30
C ALA A 207 -17.56 1.94 -1.71
N PRO A 208 -18.57 1.75 -0.83
CA PRO A 208 -19.76 0.95 -1.14
C PRO A 208 -20.50 1.39 -2.41
N TRP A 209 -20.56 2.69 -2.68
CA TRP A 209 -21.22 3.23 -3.88
C TRP A 209 -20.55 2.79 -5.19
N ASN A 210 -19.25 2.41 -5.14
CA ASN A 210 -18.49 2.02 -6.32
C ASN A 210 -18.60 0.51 -6.64
N ILE A 211 -19.17 -0.30 -5.76
CA ILE A 211 -19.34 -1.74 -5.98
C ILE A 211 -20.06 -2.05 -7.31
N PRO A 212 -21.18 -1.37 -7.68
CA PRO A 212 -21.83 -1.59 -8.97
C PRO A 212 -20.90 -1.31 -10.17
N HIS A 213 -20.08 -0.26 -10.09
CA HIS A 213 -19.12 0.14 -11.14
C HIS A 213 -17.95 -0.86 -11.25
N ILE A 214 -17.50 -1.44 -10.12
CA ILE A 214 -16.50 -2.52 -10.13
C ILE A 214 -17.07 -3.76 -10.79
N MET A 215 -18.32 -4.12 -10.49
CA MET A 215 -18.99 -5.25 -11.12
C MET A 215 -19.22 -5.03 -12.63
N GLU A 216 -19.54 -3.80 -13.03
CA GLU A 216 -19.65 -3.41 -14.44
C GLU A 216 -18.31 -3.52 -15.16
N LEU A 217 -17.23 -3.00 -14.57
CA LEU A 217 -15.87 -3.10 -15.08
C LEU A 217 -15.44 -4.57 -15.25
N SER A 218 -15.71 -5.41 -14.26
CA SER A 218 -15.40 -6.85 -14.32
C SER A 218 -16.12 -7.56 -15.45
N LYS A 219 -17.38 -7.21 -15.73
CA LYS A 219 -18.14 -7.74 -16.87
C LYS A 219 -17.60 -7.22 -18.21
N ALA A 220 -17.13 -5.98 -18.25
CA ALA A 220 -16.58 -5.36 -19.45
C ALA A 220 -15.18 -5.88 -19.82
N LEU A 221 -14.44 -6.44 -18.86
CA LEU A 221 -13.08 -6.95 -19.00
C LEU A 221 -12.95 -8.36 -18.38
N PRO A 222 -13.66 -9.36 -18.91
CA PRO A 222 -13.75 -10.68 -18.27
C PRO A 222 -12.40 -11.42 -18.18
N ASP A 223 -11.50 -11.15 -19.11
CA ASP A 223 -10.19 -11.81 -19.17
C ASP A 223 -9.20 -11.31 -18.12
N LEU A 224 -9.45 -10.15 -17.48
CA LEU A 224 -8.57 -9.56 -16.47
C LEU A 224 -8.85 -10.04 -15.03
N HIS A 225 -9.81 -10.94 -14.83
CA HIS A 225 -10.14 -11.49 -13.50
C HIS A 225 -10.24 -10.44 -12.40
N ILE A 226 -11.06 -9.40 -12.61
CA ILE A 226 -11.22 -8.28 -11.68
C ILE A 226 -12.00 -8.74 -10.44
N THR A 227 -11.41 -8.57 -9.25
CA THR A 227 -12.01 -8.89 -7.95
C THR A 227 -11.87 -7.72 -6.97
N MET A 228 -12.64 -7.74 -5.89
CA MET A 228 -12.55 -6.77 -4.79
C MET A 228 -11.73 -7.36 -3.64
N ALA A 229 -10.85 -6.56 -3.05
CA ALA A 229 -10.14 -6.94 -1.84
C ALA A 229 -11.10 -7.00 -0.64
N THR A 230 -10.81 -7.89 0.28
CA THR A 230 -11.45 -7.97 1.60
C THR A 230 -10.38 -8.08 2.67
N ASP A 231 -10.68 -7.63 3.88
CA ASP A 231 -9.76 -7.77 5.01
C ASP A 231 -9.42 -9.24 5.24
N GLY A 232 -8.13 -9.54 5.36
CA GLY A 232 -7.61 -10.90 5.49
C GLY A 232 -7.43 -11.67 4.18
N MET A 233 -7.85 -11.13 3.03
CA MET A 233 -7.64 -11.77 1.72
C MET A 233 -6.14 -11.95 1.44
N GLU A 234 -5.76 -13.16 1.02
CA GLU A 234 -4.40 -13.50 0.59
C GLU A 234 -4.36 -13.82 -0.90
N VAL A 235 -3.28 -13.37 -1.54
CA VAL A 235 -3.03 -13.57 -2.97
C VAL A 235 -1.59 -14.00 -3.16
N GLU A 236 -1.38 -15.17 -3.69
CA GLU A 236 -0.08 -15.68 -4.10
C GLU A 236 0.16 -15.41 -5.59
N LEU A 237 1.41 -15.03 -5.95
CA LEU A 237 1.83 -14.72 -7.31
C LEU A 237 3.00 -15.59 -7.75
#